data_edfe35670715fbe9fef0f983b5b65135
#
_entry.id   edfe35670715fbe9fef0f983b5b65135
#
_cell.length_a   1.000
_cell.length_b   1.000
_cell.length_c   1.000
_cell.angle_alpha   90.00
_cell.angle_beta   90.00
_cell.angle_gamma   90.00
#
_symmetry.space_group_name_H-M   'P 1'
#
loop_
_entity.id
_entity.type
_entity.pdbx_description
1 polymer ?
#
loop_
_entity_poly.entity_id
_entity_poly.type
_entity_poly.pdbx_seq_one_letter_code
_entity_poly.pdbx_strand_id
1 'polypeptide(L)'
;MPDNSRTDRMKIDVAQLTIGMYVTELDRPWTETSFLFQGFRIRQQQEIRLLEQVCKHVWVDSRRSVGIKQQVIENHAQSPELQPIVAKVEFNQEVEQASPVWHKAHEESLRILDAVRMGQELDVSAVKAVVSECVQSILRNPSAMLWLARIKNRDYYTAEHSLRVSILAIALGRELGLAEYQLEQIGICGMLHDVGKIKVPNEILNKPGALNAEELRIMQSHANEGRRLLMGNQQVTPATVDVAYSHHERLDGKGYPRGLDAARIPYFAKIIAVVDAYDAINSDRVYSKGKSSLESLRILLEAVNSHFDEE
;
A
#
# COMPACT_ATOMS: atom_id res chain seq x y z
N MET A 1 -6.16 24.22 16.05
CA MET A 1 -7.03 23.27 16.78
C MET A 1 -6.66 21.90 16.26
N PRO A 2 -6.36 20.88 17.08
CA PRO A 2 -6.02 19.56 16.58
C PRO A 2 -7.25 18.95 15.93
N ASP A 3 -7.12 18.55 14.68
CA ASP A 3 -8.13 17.83 13.92
C ASP A 3 -8.17 16.39 14.42
N ASN A 4 -9.31 15.99 14.94
CA ASN A 4 -9.54 14.77 15.69
C ASN A 4 -10.07 13.67 14.74
N SER A 5 -9.39 13.39 13.62
CA SER A 5 -9.84 12.44 12.58
C SER A 5 -9.66 10.96 12.97
N ARG A 6 -8.84 10.67 13.98
CA ARG A 6 -8.58 9.29 14.46
C ARG A 6 -9.70 8.68 15.31
N THR A 7 -10.63 9.50 15.83
CA THR A 7 -11.69 9.05 16.75
C THR A 7 -12.95 8.56 16.06
N ASP A 8 -13.04 8.55 14.75
CA ASP A 8 -14.33 8.44 14.07
C ASP A 8 -14.60 7.09 13.41
N ARG A 9 -13.59 6.26 13.19
CA ARG A 9 -13.75 4.90 12.65
C ARG A 9 -13.71 3.88 13.78
N MET A 10 -14.79 3.11 13.90
CA MET A 10 -14.92 2.08 14.92
C MET A 10 -15.06 0.72 14.25
N LYS A 11 -14.26 -0.25 14.71
CA LYS A 11 -14.43 -1.64 14.35
C LYS A 11 -15.58 -2.21 15.16
N ILE A 12 -16.65 -2.65 14.50
CA ILE A 12 -17.88 -3.13 15.14
C ILE A 12 -18.15 -4.55 14.67
N ASP A 13 -18.47 -5.44 15.62
CA ASP A 13 -18.98 -6.77 15.32
C ASP A 13 -20.33 -6.65 14.59
N VAL A 14 -20.55 -7.46 13.55
CA VAL A 14 -21.76 -7.38 12.73
C VAL A 14 -23.03 -7.56 13.54
N ALA A 15 -22.97 -8.32 14.66
CA ALA A 15 -24.10 -8.50 15.59
C ALA A 15 -24.47 -7.21 16.35
N GLN A 16 -23.61 -6.21 16.38
CA GLN A 16 -23.80 -4.91 17.03
C GLN A 16 -24.24 -3.80 16.07
N LEU A 17 -24.38 -4.12 14.79
CA LEU A 17 -24.79 -3.16 13.78
C LEU A 17 -26.22 -2.69 13.98
N THR A 18 -26.45 -1.41 13.74
CA THR A 18 -27.78 -0.79 13.80
C THR A 18 -28.04 0.06 12.56
N ILE A 19 -29.30 0.23 12.24
CA ILE A 19 -29.74 1.15 11.18
C ILE A 19 -29.24 2.56 11.50
N GLY A 20 -28.68 3.25 10.50
CA GLY A 20 -28.09 4.57 10.65
C GLY A 20 -26.58 4.58 10.68
N MET A 21 -25.93 3.45 11.00
CA MET A 21 -24.47 3.35 10.95
C MET A 21 -23.94 3.45 9.52
N TYR A 22 -22.80 4.13 9.36
CA TYR A 22 -22.13 4.26 8.07
C TYR A 22 -20.94 3.30 8.02
N VAL A 23 -21.07 2.24 7.25
CA VAL A 23 -20.02 1.24 7.03
C VAL A 23 -19.01 1.82 6.03
N THR A 24 -17.75 1.88 6.42
CA THR A 24 -16.65 2.39 5.58
C THR A 24 -15.84 1.26 4.97
N GLU A 25 -15.72 0.13 5.70
CA GLU A 25 -14.88 -0.99 5.29
C GLU A 25 -15.44 -2.30 5.83
N LEU A 26 -15.13 -3.40 5.15
CA LEU A 26 -15.50 -4.77 5.51
C LEU A 26 -14.25 -5.56 5.91
N ASP A 27 -14.41 -6.66 6.63
CA ASP A 27 -13.35 -7.61 6.94
C ASP A 27 -12.94 -8.51 5.75
N ARG A 28 -13.40 -8.16 4.56
CA ARG A 28 -13.13 -8.82 3.27
C ARG A 28 -13.24 -7.82 2.12
N PRO A 29 -12.75 -8.15 0.93
CA PRO A 29 -12.91 -7.31 -0.25
C PRO A 29 -14.39 -7.05 -0.58
N TRP A 30 -14.74 -5.82 -0.90
CA TRP A 30 -16.10 -5.46 -1.34
C TRP A 30 -16.55 -6.26 -2.57
N THR A 31 -15.60 -6.67 -3.42
CA THR A 31 -15.85 -7.48 -4.61
C THR A 31 -16.35 -8.89 -4.32
N GLU A 32 -16.18 -9.38 -3.08
CA GLU A 32 -16.67 -10.68 -2.64
C GLU A 32 -18.08 -10.58 -2.00
N THR A 33 -18.69 -9.43 -2.09
CA THR A 33 -20.01 -9.17 -1.50
C THR A 33 -20.98 -8.66 -2.55
N SER A 34 -22.27 -8.73 -2.26
CA SER A 34 -23.34 -8.20 -3.11
C SER A 34 -23.53 -6.69 -3.01
N PHE A 35 -22.70 -6.00 -2.24
CA PHE A 35 -22.77 -4.54 -2.09
C PHE A 35 -22.17 -3.83 -3.30
N LEU A 36 -22.95 -2.98 -3.96
CA LEU A 36 -22.57 -2.27 -5.19
C LEU A 36 -21.59 -1.09 -4.95
N PHE A 37 -21.50 -0.59 -3.73
CA PHE A 37 -20.71 0.59 -3.40
C PHE A 37 -19.80 0.33 -2.20
N GLN A 38 -18.58 0.84 -2.27
CA GLN A 38 -17.67 0.90 -1.13
C GLN A 38 -18.11 2.04 -0.21
N GLY A 39 -18.52 1.69 1.00
CA GLY A 39 -19.03 2.63 2.01
C GLY A 39 -20.48 3.03 1.78
N PHE A 40 -21.33 2.63 2.74
CA PHE A 40 -22.75 2.97 2.70
C PHE A 40 -23.34 3.10 4.11
N ARG A 41 -24.45 3.84 4.21
CA ARG A 41 -25.21 3.92 5.44
C ARG A 41 -26.24 2.78 5.47
N ILE A 42 -26.26 2.02 6.55
CA ILE A 42 -27.28 1.00 6.80
C ILE A 42 -28.63 1.67 6.92
N ARG A 43 -29.56 1.33 6.03
CA ARG A 43 -30.92 1.89 5.98
C ARG A 43 -31.99 0.89 6.37
N GLN A 44 -31.70 -0.39 6.22
CA GLN A 44 -32.67 -1.48 6.39
C GLN A 44 -32.03 -2.66 7.13
N GLN A 45 -32.86 -3.40 7.89
CA GLN A 45 -32.43 -4.60 8.61
C GLN A 45 -31.88 -5.69 7.68
N GLN A 46 -32.31 -5.70 6.43
CA GLN A 46 -31.84 -6.66 5.44
C GLN A 46 -30.36 -6.46 5.11
N GLU A 47 -29.86 -5.23 5.12
CA GLU A 47 -28.46 -4.91 4.88
C GLU A 47 -27.57 -5.43 6.03
N ILE A 48 -28.05 -5.35 7.28
CA ILE A 48 -27.38 -5.96 8.44
C ILE A 48 -27.28 -7.47 8.28
N ARG A 49 -28.39 -8.14 7.92
CA ARG A 49 -28.41 -9.60 7.69
C ARG A 49 -27.44 -10.04 6.59
N LEU A 50 -27.30 -9.25 5.53
CA LEU A 50 -26.34 -9.51 4.47
C LEU A 50 -24.90 -9.37 4.98
N LEU A 51 -24.62 -8.37 5.82
CA LEU A 51 -23.31 -8.21 6.46
C LEU A 51 -23.00 -9.36 7.41
N GLU A 52 -23.97 -9.80 8.23
CA GLU A 52 -23.85 -10.96 9.14
C GLU A 52 -23.52 -12.27 8.41
N GLN A 53 -24.00 -12.43 7.18
CA GLN A 53 -23.74 -13.63 6.38
C GLN A 53 -22.34 -13.65 5.78
N VAL A 54 -21.74 -12.48 5.54
CA VAL A 54 -20.49 -12.38 4.78
C VAL A 54 -19.31 -11.83 5.60
N CYS A 55 -19.56 -11.13 6.71
CA CYS A 55 -18.54 -10.52 7.55
C CYS A 55 -18.66 -10.96 9.01
N LYS A 56 -17.56 -10.89 9.75
CA LYS A 56 -17.54 -11.00 11.22
C LYS A 56 -17.56 -9.63 11.88
N HIS A 57 -16.89 -8.67 11.27
CA HIS A 57 -16.84 -7.29 11.73
C HIS A 57 -16.70 -6.33 10.55
N VAL A 58 -17.06 -5.07 10.78
CA VAL A 58 -16.96 -4.00 9.81
C VAL A 58 -16.42 -2.73 10.48
N TRP A 59 -15.91 -1.78 9.71
CA TRP A 59 -15.54 -0.46 10.21
C TRP A 59 -16.66 0.52 9.92
N VAL A 60 -17.04 1.27 10.95
CA VAL A 60 -18.14 2.24 10.93
C VAL A 60 -17.58 3.64 11.24
N ASP A 61 -17.96 4.62 10.43
CA ASP A 61 -17.65 6.03 10.68
C ASP A 61 -18.71 6.64 11.60
N SER A 62 -18.28 7.08 12.80
CA SER A 62 -19.17 7.65 13.81
C SER A 62 -19.77 9.00 13.40
N ARG A 63 -19.03 9.84 12.68
CA ARG A 63 -19.51 11.16 12.21
C ARG A 63 -20.55 11.04 11.11
N ARG A 64 -20.40 10.02 10.25
CA ARG A 64 -21.33 9.75 9.15
C ARG A 64 -22.51 8.91 9.55
N SER A 65 -22.50 8.36 10.74
CA SER A 65 -23.56 7.53 11.31
C SER A 65 -24.61 8.37 12.05
N VAL A 66 -25.86 7.92 12.04
CA VAL A 66 -26.97 8.57 12.73
C VAL A 66 -27.54 7.59 13.74
N GLY A 67 -27.74 8.03 14.99
CA GLY A 67 -28.41 7.22 16.02
C GLY A 67 -27.54 6.16 16.69
N ILE A 68 -26.21 6.28 16.66
CA ILE A 68 -25.31 5.41 17.43
C ILE A 68 -25.60 5.61 18.92
N LYS A 69 -25.92 4.52 19.62
CA LYS A 69 -26.10 4.57 21.09
C LYS A 69 -24.74 4.89 21.72
N GLN A 70 -24.73 5.82 22.67
CA GLN A 70 -23.54 6.30 23.38
C GLN A 70 -22.69 5.17 24.00
N GLN A 71 -23.32 4.07 24.39
CA GLN A 71 -22.66 2.85 24.88
C GLN A 71 -21.69 2.17 23.88
N VAL A 72 -21.94 2.31 22.57
CA VAL A 72 -21.03 1.76 21.54
C VAL A 72 -19.78 2.64 21.41
N ILE A 73 -19.90 3.94 21.63
CA ILE A 73 -18.81 4.90 21.61
C ILE A 73 -17.90 4.73 22.83
N GLU A 74 -18.48 4.53 24.02
CA GLU A 74 -17.71 4.39 25.28
C GLU A 74 -16.92 3.08 25.34
N ASN A 75 -17.42 2.00 24.78
CA ASN A 75 -16.69 0.73 24.71
C ASN A 75 -15.50 0.75 23.71
N HIS A 76 -15.42 1.75 22.82
CA HIS A 76 -14.34 1.89 21.83
C HIS A 76 -13.42 3.07 22.12
N ALA A 77 -13.72 3.90 23.14
CA ALA A 77 -12.83 4.97 23.60
C ALA A 77 -11.56 4.45 24.31
N GLN A 78 -11.49 3.16 24.59
CA GLN A 78 -10.23 2.46 24.83
C GLN A 78 -9.65 2.10 23.46
N SER A 79 -8.92 3.04 22.85
CA SER A 79 -7.97 2.71 21.79
C SER A 79 -7.17 1.51 22.29
N PRO A 80 -7.07 0.39 21.53
CA PRO A 80 -6.07 -0.59 21.87
C PRO A 80 -4.75 0.18 21.84
N GLU A 81 -4.08 0.29 22.99
CA GLU A 81 -2.66 0.62 22.99
C GLU A 81 -2.07 -0.27 21.90
N LEU A 82 -1.38 0.34 20.94
CA LEU A 82 -0.66 -0.40 19.92
C LEU A 82 0.29 -1.32 20.69
N GLN A 83 -0.18 -2.53 20.98
CA GLN A 83 0.66 -3.52 21.60
C GLN A 83 1.77 -3.76 20.59
N PRO A 84 3.05 -3.59 20.99
CA PRO A 84 4.14 -3.85 20.08
C PRO A 84 3.95 -5.24 19.51
N ILE A 85 3.87 -5.34 18.19
CA ILE A 85 3.69 -6.62 17.52
C ILE A 85 4.98 -7.41 17.75
N VAL A 86 4.96 -8.27 18.75
CA VAL A 86 6.13 -9.07 19.17
C VAL A 86 6.51 -10.00 18.04
N ALA A 87 7.80 -10.03 17.71
CA ALA A 87 8.33 -11.00 16.76
C ALA A 87 8.10 -12.43 17.30
N LYS A 88 7.57 -13.31 16.45
CA LYS A 88 7.28 -14.70 16.82
C LYS A 88 8.53 -15.59 16.82
N VAL A 89 9.58 -15.14 16.12
CA VAL A 89 10.83 -15.88 15.89
C VAL A 89 12.00 -14.92 16.14
N GLU A 90 13.09 -15.41 16.68
CA GLU A 90 14.33 -14.65 16.88
C GLU A 90 14.92 -14.16 15.55
N PHE A 91 15.55 -12.97 15.59
CA PHE A 91 16.06 -12.28 14.39
C PHE A 91 17.01 -13.17 13.56
N ASN A 92 18.01 -13.78 14.19
CA ASN A 92 19.00 -14.58 13.47
C ASN A 92 18.36 -15.81 12.80
N GLN A 93 17.43 -16.46 13.48
CA GLN A 93 16.70 -17.60 12.93
C GLN A 93 15.83 -17.18 11.72
N GLU A 94 15.16 -16.03 11.81
CA GLU A 94 14.35 -15.54 10.69
C GLU A 94 15.21 -15.07 9.53
N VAL A 95 16.37 -14.46 9.74
CA VAL A 95 17.30 -14.07 8.66
C VAL A 95 17.71 -15.26 7.80
N GLU A 96 18.00 -16.40 8.42
CA GLU A 96 18.33 -17.64 7.69
C GLU A 96 17.18 -18.11 6.79
N GLN A 97 15.93 -17.99 7.25
CA GLN A 97 14.74 -18.35 6.50
C GLN A 97 14.36 -17.28 5.46
N ALA A 98 14.52 -16.01 5.79
CA ALA A 98 14.16 -14.88 4.93
C ALA A 98 15.14 -14.67 3.76
N SER A 99 16.40 -15.03 3.92
CA SER A 99 17.44 -14.83 2.90
C SER A 99 17.11 -15.51 1.55
N PRO A 100 16.75 -16.80 1.48
CA PRO A 100 16.36 -17.43 0.23
C PRO A 100 15.08 -16.82 -0.36
N VAL A 101 14.12 -16.39 0.50
CA VAL A 101 12.89 -15.71 0.05
C VAL A 101 13.23 -14.37 -0.60
N TRP A 102 14.12 -13.58 0.02
CA TRP A 102 14.62 -12.33 -0.54
C TRP A 102 15.24 -12.52 -1.93
N HIS A 103 16.16 -13.50 -2.09
CA HIS A 103 16.82 -13.76 -3.36
C HIS A 103 15.81 -14.18 -4.44
N LYS A 104 14.87 -15.05 -4.11
CA LYS A 104 13.80 -15.46 -5.02
C LYS A 104 12.93 -14.27 -5.45
N ALA A 105 12.54 -13.42 -4.50
CA ALA A 105 11.74 -12.24 -4.79
C ALA A 105 12.50 -11.21 -5.63
N HIS A 106 13.81 -11.07 -5.42
CA HIS A 106 14.68 -10.23 -6.23
C HIS A 106 14.79 -10.75 -7.67
N GLU A 107 15.03 -12.05 -7.87
CA GLU A 107 15.05 -12.65 -9.19
C GLU A 107 13.71 -12.49 -9.92
N GLU A 108 12.61 -12.66 -9.21
CA GLU A 108 11.28 -12.49 -9.81
C GLU A 108 11.01 -11.02 -10.19
N SER A 109 11.44 -10.08 -9.37
CA SER A 109 11.35 -8.65 -9.70
C SER A 109 12.11 -8.30 -10.99
N LEU A 110 13.28 -8.91 -11.24
CA LEU A 110 14.02 -8.78 -12.50
C LEU A 110 13.25 -9.40 -13.67
N ARG A 111 12.71 -10.61 -13.49
CA ARG A 111 11.93 -11.31 -14.54
C ARG A 111 10.71 -10.50 -14.98
N ILE A 112 10.01 -9.86 -14.03
CA ILE A 112 8.86 -8.99 -14.30
C ILE A 112 9.27 -7.89 -15.29
N LEU A 113 10.36 -7.18 -14.99
CA LEU A 113 10.83 -6.08 -15.83
C LEU A 113 11.24 -6.56 -17.22
N ASP A 114 11.93 -7.70 -17.31
CA ASP A 114 12.37 -8.26 -18.59
C ASP A 114 11.20 -8.77 -19.43
N ALA A 115 10.23 -9.47 -18.81
CA ALA A 115 9.03 -9.93 -19.50
C ALA A 115 8.24 -8.76 -20.13
N VAL A 116 8.04 -7.68 -19.35
CA VAL A 116 7.33 -6.49 -19.86
C VAL A 116 8.13 -5.77 -20.94
N ARG A 117 9.49 -5.73 -20.85
CA ARG A 117 10.36 -5.20 -21.92
C ARG A 117 10.21 -5.96 -23.24
N MET A 118 10.12 -7.28 -23.14
CA MET A 118 9.95 -8.15 -24.29
C MET A 118 8.50 -8.19 -24.83
N GLY A 119 7.58 -7.43 -24.21
CA GLY A 119 6.16 -7.44 -24.58
C GLY A 119 5.45 -8.76 -24.22
N GLN A 120 6.03 -9.53 -23.29
CA GLN A 120 5.44 -10.77 -22.78
C GLN A 120 4.36 -10.46 -21.74
N GLU A 121 3.45 -11.40 -21.53
CA GLU A 121 2.44 -11.29 -20.49
C GLU A 121 3.10 -11.42 -19.10
N LEU A 122 2.65 -10.59 -18.16
CA LEU A 122 3.11 -10.60 -16.78
C LEU A 122 2.61 -11.86 -16.05
N ASP A 123 3.53 -12.66 -15.50
CA ASP A 123 3.18 -13.77 -14.63
C ASP A 123 2.82 -13.29 -13.21
N VAL A 124 1.58 -12.94 -13.04
CA VAL A 124 1.05 -12.49 -11.75
C VAL A 124 1.04 -13.60 -10.70
N SER A 125 0.97 -14.87 -11.12
CA SER A 125 1.00 -16.00 -10.19
C SER A 125 2.34 -16.13 -9.51
N ALA A 126 3.45 -15.94 -10.25
CA ALA A 126 4.79 -15.92 -9.69
C ALA A 126 4.97 -14.73 -8.72
N VAL A 127 4.47 -13.54 -9.09
CA VAL A 127 4.47 -12.36 -8.18
C VAL A 127 3.72 -12.67 -6.87
N LYS A 128 2.52 -13.23 -6.95
CA LYS A 128 1.72 -13.60 -5.77
C LYS A 128 2.46 -14.58 -4.88
N ALA A 129 3.10 -15.60 -5.47
CA ALA A 129 3.83 -16.61 -4.72
C ALA A 129 4.98 -16.00 -3.90
N VAL A 130 5.82 -15.17 -4.51
CA VAL A 130 6.96 -14.57 -3.78
C VAL A 130 6.52 -13.51 -2.77
N VAL A 131 5.48 -12.75 -3.06
CA VAL A 131 4.91 -11.77 -2.11
C VAL A 131 4.32 -12.50 -0.90
N SER A 132 3.60 -13.61 -1.09
CA SER A 132 3.08 -14.41 0.02
C SER A 132 4.20 -14.92 0.93
N GLU A 133 5.31 -15.41 0.39
CA GLU A 133 6.48 -15.80 1.17
C GLU A 133 7.09 -14.62 1.96
N CYS A 134 7.16 -13.42 1.36
CA CYS A 134 7.59 -12.21 2.05
C CYS A 134 6.64 -11.82 3.20
N VAL A 135 5.33 -11.92 2.99
CA VAL A 135 4.31 -11.68 4.04
C VAL A 135 4.52 -12.64 5.19
N GLN A 136 4.67 -13.94 4.94
CA GLN A 136 4.92 -14.92 6.01
C GLN A 136 6.18 -14.60 6.81
N SER A 137 7.27 -14.22 6.15
CA SER A 137 8.50 -13.79 6.83
C SER A 137 8.26 -12.56 7.72
N ILE A 138 7.61 -11.52 7.19
CA ILE A 138 7.31 -10.30 7.95
C ILE A 138 6.36 -10.57 9.12
N LEU A 139 5.40 -11.50 8.99
CA LEU A 139 4.52 -11.90 10.08
C LEU A 139 5.25 -12.67 11.19
N ARG A 140 6.35 -13.38 10.88
CA ARG A 140 7.21 -14.00 11.88
C ARG A 140 8.14 -13.00 12.55
N ASN A 141 8.94 -12.27 11.75
CA ASN A 141 9.81 -11.21 12.25
C ASN A 141 10.12 -10.18 11.13
N PRO A 142 9.53 -8.97 11.17
CA PRO A 142 9.71 -7.96 10.11
C PRO A 142 11.15 -7.48 10.00
N SER A 143 11.91 -7.48 11.12
CA SER A 143 13.28 -6.97 11.17
C SER A 143 14.23 -7.69 10.22
N ALA A 144 14.03 -9.00 10.02
CA ALA A 144 14.86 -9.80 9.12
C ALA A 144 14.70 -9.36 7.65
N MET A 145 13.48 -9.29 7.15
CA MET A 145 13.22 -8.89 5.77
C MET A 145 13.58 -7.41 5.53
N LEU A 146 13.30 -6.53 6.50
CA LEU A 146 13.70 -5.11 6.45
C LEU A 146 15.22 -4.93 6.48
N TRP A 147 15.95 -5.80 7.19
CA TRP A 147 17.41 -5.79 7.20
C TRP A 147 17.97 -6.23 5.83
N LEU A 148 17.44 -7.31 5.25
CA LEU A 148 17.82 -7.75 3.90
C LEU A 148 17.54 -6.67 2.85
N ALA A 149 16.41 -5.99 2.94
CA ALA A 149 16.05 -4.89 2.05
C ALA A 149 17.03 -3.69 2.10
N ARG A 150 17.84 -3.57 3.16
CA ARG A 150 18.88 -2.53 3.27
C ARG A 150 20.19 -2.87 2.57
N ILE A 151 20.40 -4.14 2.24
CA ILE A 151 21.60 -4.59 1.52
C ILE A 151 21.45 -4.16 0.06
N LYS A 152 22.16 -3.11 -0.34
CA LYS A 152 22.02 -2.48 -1.67
C LYS A 152 23.01 -3.11 -2.66
N ASN A 153 22.49 -3.48 -3.84
CA ASN A 153 23.28 -3.77 -5.03
C ASN A 153 23.15 -2.61 -6.03
N ARG A 154 24.26 -2.16 -6.61
CA ARG A 154 24.26 -0.96 -7.47
C ARG A 154 23.69 -1.18 -8.87
N ASP A 155 23.63 -2.42 -9.35
CA ASP A 155 23.42 -2.71 -10.76
C ASP A 155 21.94 -2.87 -11.19
N TYR A 156 20.98 -2.98 -10.26
CA TYR A 156 19.56 -3.33 -10.54
C TYR A 156 18.56 -2.41 -9.84
N TYR A 157 18.81 -1.11 -9.87
CA TYR A 157 18.09 -0.10 -9.07
C TYR A 157 16.55 -0.21 -9.15
N THR A 158 15.97 -0.34 -10.36
CA THR A 158 14.49 -0.34 -10.51
C THR A 158 13.84 -1.60 -9.94
N ALA A 159 14.42 -2.78 -10.16
CA ALA A 159 13.88 -4.04 -9.64
C ALA A 159 13.98 -4.11 -8.12
N GLU A 160 15.14 -3.73 -7.57
CA GLU A 160 15.35 -3.68 -6.13
C GLU A 160 14.45 -2.65 -5.44
N HIS A 161 14.24 -1.49 -6.07
CA HIS A 161 13.34 -0.47 -5.58
C HIS A 161 11.91 -1.01 -5.43
N SER A 162 11.37 -1.64 -6.48
CA SER A 162 10.02 -2.23 -6.43
C SER A 162 9.88 -3.30 -5.35
N LEU A 163 10.91 -4.15 -5.19
CA LEU A 163 10.93 -5.15 -4.12
C LEU A 163 11.01 -4.50 -2.73
N ARG A 164 11.86 -3.48 -2.53
CA ARG A 164 11.95 -2.76 -1.25
C ARG A 164 10.64 -2.05 -0.91
N VAL A 165 10.01 -1.39 -1.88
CA VAL A 165 8.69 -0.77 -1.69
C VAL A 165 7.64 -1.81 -1.30
N SER A 166 7.64 -3.00 -1.93
CA SER A 166 6.77 -4.11 -1.55
C SER A 166 6.97 -4.51 -0.09
N ILE A 167 8.21 -4.75 0.34
CA ILE A 167 8.55 -5.18 1.71
C ILE A 167 8.19 -4.09 2.73
N LEU A 168 8.51 -2.83 2.45
CA LEU A 168 8.16 -1.70 3.31
C LEU A 168 6.64 -1.54 3.44
N ALA A 169 5.91 -1.72 2.33
CA ALA A 169 4.45 -1.64 2.32
C ALA A 169 3.80 -2.75 3.15
N ILE A 170 4.32 -3.99 3.05
CA ILE A 170 3.85 -5.12 3.87
C ILE A 170 4.13 -4.84 5.35
N ALA A 171 5.35 -4.37 5.68
CA ALA A 171 5.73 -4.09 7.06
C ALA A 171 4.89 -2.94 7.65
N LEU A 172 4.69 -1.84 6.92
CA LEU A 172 3.85 -0.73 7.34
C LEU A 172 2.38 -1.17 7.45
N GLY A 173 1.86 -1.93 6.47
CA GLY A 173 0.50 -2.47 6.50
C GLY A 173 0.25 -3.36 7.72
N ARG A 174 1.24 -4.17 8.13
CA ARG A 174 1.19 -4.95 9.37
C ARG A 174 1.04 -4.06 10.60
N GLU A 175 1.82 -3.00 10.71
CA GLU A 175 1.73 -2.04 11.83
C GLU A 175 0.39 -1.27 11.83
N LEU A 176 -0.17 -1.03 10.65
CA LEU A 176 -1.52 -0.46 10.49
C LEU A 176 -2.65 -1.47 10.76
N GLY A 177 -2.32 -2.74 11.07
CA GLY A 177 -3.29 -3.77 11.40
C GLY A 177 -4.03 -4.36 10.21
N LEU A 178 -3.46 -4.28 9.00
CA LEU A 178 -4.03 -4.93 7.82
C LEU A 178 -4.08 -6.44 7.99
N ALA A 179 -5.15 -7.06 7.53
CA ALA A 179 -5.29 -8.51 7.49
C ALA A 179 -4.30 -9.14 6.49
N GLU A 180 -3.93 -10.41 6.69
CA GLU A 180 -2.92 -11.11 5.89
C GLU A 180 -3.17 -11.01 4.38
N TYR A 181 -4.42 -11.21 3.93
CA TYR A 181 -4.77 -11.05 2.51
C TYR A 181 -4.56 -9.62 1.98
N GLN A 182 -4.74 -8.59 2.84
CA GLN A 182 -4.46 -7.20 2.48
C GLN A 182 -2.95 -6.93 2.43
N LEU A 183 -2.17 -7.60 3.29
CA LEU A 183 -0.71 -7.55 3.23
C LEU A 183 -0.18 -8.15 1.93
N GLU A 184 -0.76 -9.26 1.47
CA GLU A 184 -0.44 -9.81 0.15
C GLU A 184 -0.81 -8.84 -0.98
N GLN A 185 -2.01 -8.27 -0.92
CA GLN A 185 -2.43 -7.30 -1.93
C GLN A 185 -1.53 -6.06 -1.98
N ILE A 186 -1.20 -5.46 -0.85
CA ILE A 186 -0.35 -4.26 -0.83
C ILE A 186 1.09 -4.59 -1.22
N GLY A 187 1.60 -5.78 -0.90
CA GLY A 187 2.89 -6.26 -1.38
C GLY A 187 2.94 -6.37 -2.90
N ILE A 188 1.90 -6.92 -3.54
CA ILE A 188 1.75 -6.98 -4.99
C ILE A 188 1.67 -5.57 -5.58
N CYS A 189 0.92 -4.66 -4.93
CA CYS A 189 0.86 -3.25 -5.33
C CYS A 189 2.26 -2.62 -5.32
N GLY A 190 3.04 -2.80 -4.25
CA GLY A 190 4.41 -2.30 -4.16
C GLY A 190 5.35 -2.88 -5.21
N MET A 191 5.23 -4.18 -5.50
CA MET A 191 6.05 -4.85 -6.52
C MET A 191 5.77 -4.31 -7.94
N LEU A 192 4.53 -3.91 -8.23
CA LEU A 192 4.07 -3.56 -9.58
C LEU A 192 3.79 -2.06 -9.78
N HIS A 193 3.92 -1.21 -8.73
CA HIS A 193 3.52 0.20 -8.79
C HIS A 193 4.18 0.97 -9.95
N ASP A 194 5.44 0.65 -10.20
CA ASP A 194 6.34 1.33 -11.14
C ASP A 194 6.55 0.58 -12.46
N VAL A 195 5.78 -0.49 -12.73
CA VAL A 195 5.95 -1.31 -13.94
C VAL A 195 5.88 -0.50 -15.24
N GLY A 196 5.17 0.62 -15.23
CA GLY A 196 5.06 1.54 -16.37
C GLY A 196 6.35 2.28 -16.72
N LYS A 197 7.34 2.38 -15.82
CA LYS A 197 8.65 3.00 -16.08
C LYS A 197 9.40 2.36 -17.25
N ILE A 198 9.06 1.14 -17.58
CA ILE A 198 9.62 0.43 -18.73
C ILE A 198 9.30 1.08 -20.07
N LYS A 199 8.23 1.89 -20.14
CA LYS A 199 7.84 2.67 -21.34
C LYS A 199 8.49 4.05 -21.39
N VAL A 200 9.20 4.45 -20.34
CA VAL A 200 9.96 5.70 -20.30
C VAL A 200 11.30 5.49 -21.03
N PRO A 201 11.69 6.37 -21.95
CA PRO A 201 13.00 6.29 -22.62
C PRO A 201 14.15 6.28 -21.61
N ASN A 202 15.17 5.43 -21.85
CA ASN A 202 16.31 5.27 -20.95
C ASN A 202 17.09 6.57 -20.73
N GLU A 203 17.15 7.44 -21.74
CA GLU A 203 17.82 8.75 -21.68
C GLU A 203 17.14 9.68 -20.66
N ILE A 204 15.83 9.51 -20.46
CA ILE A 204 15.05 10.27 -19.46
C ILE A 204 15.09 9.56 -18.11
N LEU A 205 14.87 8.24 -18.11
CA LEU A 205 14.83 7.44 -16.87
C LEU A 205 16.16 7.52 -16.09
N ASN A 206 17.29 7.49 -16.81
CA ASN A 206 18.64 7.48 -16.25
C ASN A 206 19.38 8.80 -16.45
N LYS A 207 18.66 9.90 -16.76
CA LYS A 207 19.30 11.20 -17.02
C LYS A 207 20.09 11.68 -15.80
N PRO A 208 21.38 12.00 -15.94
CA PRO A 208 22.15 12.59 -14.85
C PRO A 208 21.80 14.09 -14.69
N GLY A 209 20.85 14.38 -13.80
CA GLY A 209 20.43 15.75 -13.48
C GLY A 209 18.92 15.97 -13.48
N ALA A 210 18.52 17.23 -13.36
CA ALA A 210 17.10 17.59 -13.34
C ALA A 210 16.44 17.38 -14.72
N LEU A 211 15.19 16.89 -14.69
CA LEU A 211 14.36 16.80 -15.90
C LEU A 211 13.82 18.18 -16.26
N ASN A 212 13.79 18.51 -17.54
CA ASN A 212 13.03 19.65 -18.01
C ASN A 212 11.52 19.36 -18.01
N ALA A 213 10.69 20.35 -18.34
CA ALA A 213 9.23 20.21 -18.28
C ALA A 213 8.66 19.10 -19.20
N GLU A 214 9.26 18.90 -20.38
CA GLU A 214 8.84 17.86 -21.31
C GLU A 214 9.27 16.46 -20.84
N GLU A 215 10.52 16.33 -20.43
CA GLU A 215 11.06 15.09 -19.84
C GLU A 215 10.28 14.69 -18.58
N LEU A 216 9.89 15.66 -17.76
CA LEU A 216 9.08 15.42 -16.57
C LEU A 216 7.70 14.85 -16.95
N ARG A 217 7.04 15.39 -18.00
CA ARG A 217 5.77 14.83 -18.48
C ARG A 217 5.93 13.40 -18.98
N ILE A 218 7.02 13.12 -19.71
CA ILE A 218 7.32 11.76 -20.17
C ILE A 218 7.57 10.84 -18.97
N MET A 219 8.33 11.28 -17.97
CA MET A 219 8.53 10.52 -16.73
C MET A 219 7.20 10.26 -16.03
N GLN A 220 6.34 11.25 -15.85
CA GLN A 220 5.04 11.11 -15.19
C GLN A 220 4.07 10.19 -15.95
N SER A 221 4.28 9.97 -17.25
CA SER A 221 3.44 9.07 -18.04
C SER A 221 3.50 7.62 -17.55
N HIS A 222 4.53 7.22 -16.76
CA HIS A 222 4.64 5.85 -16.27
C HIS A 222 3.42 5.41 -15.46
N ALA A 223 2.75 6.31 -14.75
CA ALA A 223 1.54 5.99 -14.01
C ALA A 223 0.40 5.55 -14.95
N ASN A 224 0.21 6.26 -16.07
CA ASN A 224 -0.73 5.88 -17.12
C ASN A 224 -0.32 4.56 -17.81
N GLU A 225 0.95 4.41 -18.15
CA GLU A 225 1.47 3.21 -18.81
C GLU A 225 1.38 1.99 -17.89
N GLY A 226 1.69 2.13 -16.61
CA GLY A 226 1.50 1.08 -15.60
C GLY A 226 0.05 0.62 -15.53
N ARG A 227 -0.89 1.56 -15.43
CA ARG A 227 -2.32 1.25 -15.50
C ARG A 227 -2.67 0.46 -16.76
N ARG A 228 -2.22 0.89 -17.94
CA ARG A 228 -2.52 0.21 -19.22
C ARG A 228 -1.98 -1.21 -19.26
N LEU A 229 -0.74 -1.41 -18.81
CA LEU A 229 -0.10 -2.72 -18.76
C LEU A 229 -0.85 -3.68 -17.83
N LEU A 230 -1.26 -3.20 -16.65
CA LEU A 230 -1.89 -4.03 -15.65
C LEU A 230 -3.37 -4.33 -15.95
N MET A 231 -4.10 -3.38 -16.54
CA MET A 231 -5.52 -3.60 -16.92
C MET A 231 -5.73 -4.71 -17.94
N GLY A 232 -4.72 -5.04 -18.75
CA GLY A 232 -4.79 -6.11 -19.74
C GLY A 232 -4.72 -7.52 -19.13
N ASN A 233 -4.32 -7.66 -17.87
CA ASN A 233 -4.12 -8.94 -17.22
C ASN A 233 -5.23 -9.25 -16.21
N GLN A 234 -6.02 -10.29 -16.45
CA GLN A 234 -7.17 -10.68 -15.62
C GLN A 234 -6.79 -11.15 -14.20
N GLN A 235 -5.54 -11.50 -13.95
CA GLN A 235 -5.06 -11.93 -12.64
C GLN A 235 -4.67 -10.76 -11.72
N VAL A 236 -4.56 -9.54 -12.28
CA VAL A 236 -4.26 -8.31 -11.54
C VAL A 236 -5.54 -7.78 -10.89
N THR A 237 -5.46 -7.46 -9.60
CA THR A 237 -6.61 -6.89 -8.89
C THR A 237 -6.84 -5.42 -9.27
N PRO A 238 -8.08 -4.92 -9.22
CA PRO A 238 -8.36 -3.49 -9.42
C PRO A 238 -7.52 -2.58 -8.50
N ALA A 239 -7.28 -3.01 -7.26
CA ALA A 239 -6.45 -2.26 -6.31
C ALA A 239 -5.01 -2.06 -6.83
N THR A 240 -4.40 -3.09 -7.43
CA THR A 240 -3.05 -2.98 -8.01
C THR A 240 -3.01 -2.01 -9.19
N VAL A 241 -4.03 -2.05 -10.05
CA VAL A 241 -4.19 -1.08 -11.16
C VAL A 241 -4.33 0.35 -10.63
N ASP A 242 -5.17 0.55 -9.62
CA ASP A 242 -5.41 1.85 -9.01
C ASP A 242 -4.15 2.40 -8.31
N VAL A 243 -3.37 1.55 -7.65
CA VAL A 243 -2.10 1.96 -7.03
C VAL A 243 -1.10 2.38 -8.09
N ALA A 244 -0.87 1.58 -9.13
CA ALA A 244 0.05 1.94 -10.22
C ALA A 244 -0.35 3.29 -10.88
N TYR A 245 -1.65 3.58 -10.92
CA TYR A 245 -2.17 4.83 -11.49
C TYR A 245 -2.11 6.02 -10.53
N SER A 246 -2.08 5.80 -9.20
CA SER A 246 -2.38 6.86 -8.21
C SER A 246 -1.31 7.06 -7.14
N HIS A 247 -0.22 6.27 -7.13
CA HIS A 247 0.80 6.36 -6.07
C HIS A 247 1.57 7.68 -6.04
N HIS A 248 1.43 8.52 -7.06
CA HIS A 248 1.97 9.87 -7.12
C HIS A 248 0.91 10.96 -6.92
N GLU A 249 -0.32 10.59 -6.55
CA GLU A 249 -1.31 11.57 -6.12
C GLU A 249 -0.93 12.13 -4.75
N ARG A 250 -1.37 13.37 -4.47
CA ARG A 250 -1.04 14.11 -3.25
C ARG A 250 -2.32 14.59 -2.59
N LEU A 251 -2.33 14.68 -1.27
CA LEU A 251 -3.51 15.12 -0.52
C LEU A 251 -3.92 16.56 -0.89
N ASP A 252 -2.95 17.40 -1.27
CA ASP A 252 -3.16 18.79 -1.69
C ASP A 252 -3.68 18.94 -3.14
N GLY A 253 -3.96 17.84 -3.82
CA GLY A 253 -4.44 17.82 -5.21
C GLY A 253 -3.40 18.21 -6.26
N LYS A 254 -2.12 18.39 -5.89
CA LYS A 254 -1.02 18.73 -6.79
C LYS A 254 -0.26 17.50 -7.31
N GLY A 255 -0.76 16.32 -7.02
CA GLY A 255 -0.23 15.06 -7.52
C GLY A 255 -0.57 14.83 -9.00
N TYR A 256 -0.15 13.68 -9.51
CA TYR A 256 -0.43 13.26 -10.87
C TYR A 256 -0.80 11.77 -10.90
N PRO A 257 -1.45 11.28 -11.95
CA PRO A 257 -1.82 11.95 -13.20
C PRO A 257 -3.19 12.65 -13.18
N ARG A 258 -3.97 12.52 -12.10
CA ARG A 258 -5.37 12.99 -12.04
C ARG A 258 -5.56 14.23 -11.16
N GLY A 259 -4.62 14.56 -10.29
CA GLY A 259 -4.77 15.64 -9.32
C GLY A 259 -5.92 15.38 -8.34
N LEU A 260 -5.97 14.18 -7.77
CA LEU A 260 -7.02 13.78 -6.84
C LEU A 260 -6.89 14.51 -5.51
N ASP A 261 -8.02 14.86 -4.91
CA ASP A 261 -8.06 15.27 -3.50
C ASP A 261 -7.91 14.05 -2.57
N ALA A 262 -7.61 14.31 -1.30
CA ALA A 262 -7.35 13.32 -0.27
C ALA A 262 -8.44 12.23 -0.16
N ALA A 263 -9.72 12.60 -0.35
CA ALA A 263 -10.84 11.68 -0.21
C ALA A 263 -10.95 10.68 -1.37
N ARG A 264 -10.38 11.02 -2.53
CA ARG A 264 -10.43 10.20 -3.75
C ARG A 264 -9.20 9.36 -3.99
N ILE A 265 -8.09 9.59 -3.25
CA ILE A 265 -6.89 8.76 -3.36
C ILE A 265 -7.17 7.40 -2.70
N PRO A 266 -6.97 6.27 -3.43
CA PRO A 266 -7.13 4.94 -2.85
C PRO A 266 -6.22 4.72 -1.64
N TYR A 267 -6.71 4.02 -0.62
CA TYR A 267 -5.99 3.82 0.63
C TYR A 267 -4.61 3.18 0.42
N PHE A 268 -4.53 2.11 -0.38
CA PHE A 268 -3.24 1.48 -0.68
C PHE A 268 -2.30 2.39 -1.47
N ALA A 269 -2.82 3.30 -2.31
CA ALA A 269 -1.99 4.27 -3.00
C ALA A 269 -1.35 5.27 -2.03
N LYS A 270 -2.05 5.67 -0.96
CA LYS A 270 -1.49 6.50 0.11
C LYS A 270 -0.34 5.80 0.84
N ILE A 271 -0.51 4.53 1.21
CA ILE A 271 0.54 3.74 1.86
C ILE A 271 1.75 3.58 0.93
N ILE A 272 1.53 3.23 -0.34
CA ILE A 272 2.61 3.08 -1.32
C ILE A 272 3.32 4.41 -1.55
N ALA A 273 2.63 5.54 -1.62
CA ALA A 273 3.26 6.86 -1.78
C ALA A 273 4.25 7.18 -0.66
N VAL A 274 3.92 6.84 0.60
CA VAL A 274 4.80 7.05 1.76
C VAL A 274 6.05 6.19 1.67
N VAL A 275 5.90 4.88 1.43
CA VAL A 275 7.03 3.95 1.42
C VAL A 275 7.90 4.11 0.18
N ASP A 276 7.32 4.47 -0.98
CA ASP A 276 8.05 4.84 -2.21
C ASP A 276 8.93 6.07 -1.97
N ALA A 277 8.36 7.14 -1.42
CA ALA A 277 9.11 8.34 -1.07
C ALA A 277 10.21 8.05 -0.04
N TYR A 278 9.92 7.23 0.98
CA TYR A 278 10.92 6.81 1.95
C TYR A 278 12.09 6.08 1.29
N ASP A 279 11.82 5.06 0.47
CA ASP A 279 12.88 4.32 -0.24
C ASP A 279 13.66 5.22 -1.20
N ALA A 280 12.95 6.10 -1.92
CA ALA A 280 13.56 7.03 -2.84
C ALA A 280 14.53 8.01 -2.16
N ILE A 281 14.22 8.50 -0.96
CA ILE A 281 15.06 9.42 -0.18
C ILE A 281 16.26 8.68 0.43
N ASN A 282 16.07 7.43 0.89
CA ASN A 282 17.14 6.62 1.49
C ASN A 282 18.10 6.00 0.46
N SER A 283 17.69 5.90 -0.81
CA SER A 283 18.46 5.20 -1.83
C SER A 283 19.48 6.11 -2.51
N ASP A 284 20.69 5.58 -2.75
CA ASP A 284 21.65 6.26 -3.60
C ASP A 284 21.13 6.31 -5.04
N ARG A 285 21.07 7.48 -5.60
CA ARG A 285 20.72 7.71 -7.01
C ARG A 285 21.94 8.23 -7.75
N VAL A 286 21.92 8.14 -9.06
CA VAL A 286 23.04 8.58 -9.92
C VAL A 286 23.53 10.00 -9.57
N TYR A 287 22.65 10.83 -8.98
CA TYR A 287 22.93 12.26 -8.71
C TYR A 287 22.94 12.64 -7.23
N SER A 288 22.54 11.75 -6.30
CA SER A 288 22.51 12.07 -4.86
C SER A 288 22.73 10.83 -4.01
N LYS A 289 23.53 10.99 -2.96
CA LYS A 289 23.62 9.96 -1.92
C LYS A 289 22.31 9.91 -1.15
N GLY A 290 21.87 8.69 -0.83
CA GLY A 290 20.72 8.47 0.02
C GLY A 290 20.91 9.12 1.40
N LYS A 291 19.82 9.62 1.96
CA LYS A 291 19.80 10.20 3.30
C LYS A 291 19.72 9.13 4.37
N SER A 292 20.04 9.49 5.61
CA SER A 292 19.81 8.59 6.74
C SER A 292 18.31 8.33 6.96
N SER A 293 17.98 7.20 7.56
CA SER A 293 16.56 6.87 7.87
C SER A 293 15.88 7.96 8.71
N LEU A 294 16.61 8.55 9.67
CA LEU A 294 16.08 9.63 10.51
C LEU A 294 15.78 10.90 9.70
N GLU A 295 16.69 11.28 8.80
CA GLU A 295 16.50 12.43 7.93
C GLU A 295 15.36 12.22 6.93
N SER A 296 15.22 11.00 6.41
CA SER A 296 14.10 10.63 5.52
C SER A 296 12.76 10.71 6.24
N LEU A 297 12.67 10.19 7.46
CA LEU A 297 11.46 10.31 8.28
C LEU A 297 11.12 11.77 8.57
N ARG A 298 12.11 12.63 8.86
CA ARG A 298 11.88 14.06 9.05
C ARG A 298 11.28 14.71 7.81
N ILE A 299 11.81 14.41 6.63
CA ILE A 299 11.28 14.94 5.35
C ILE A 299 9.83 14.49 5.12
N LEU A 300 9.51 13.22 5.42
CA LEU A 300 8.15 12.72 5.31
C LEU A 300 7.20 13.43 6.27
N LEU A 301 7.62 13.62 7.53
CA LEU A 301 6.83 14.33 8.54
C LEU A 301 6.56 15.80 8.16
N GLU A 302 7.54 16.49 7.54
CA GLU A 302 7.36 17.86 7.04
C GLU A 302 6.35 17.94 5.87
N ALA A 303 6.08 16.82 5.18
CA ALA A 303 5.15 16.73 4.07
C ALA A 303 3.76 16.17 4.45
N VAL A 304 3.53 15.87 5.73
CA VAL A 304 2.23 15.43 6.26
C VAL A 304 1.17 16.50 6.00
N ASN A 305 -0.07 16.07 5.77
CA ASN A 305 -1.25 16.91 5.43
C ASN A 305 -1.14 17.69 4.09
N SER A 306 -0.01 17.59 3.37
CA SER A 306 0.13 18.14 2.03
C SER A 306 0.36 17.06 0.99
N HIS A 307 1.33 16.20 1.21
CA HIS A 307 1.66 15.09 0.33
C HIS A 307 1.13 13.77 0.90
N PHE A 308 1.40 13.51 2.18
CA PHE A 308 1.11 12.26 2.84
C PHE A 308 0.00 12.41 3.89
N ASP A 309 -0.72 11.29 4.14
CA ASP A 309 -1.69 11.19 5.22
C ASP A 309 -0.97 11.15 6.57
N GLU A 310 -1.60 11.71 7.60
CA GLU A 310 -1.05 11.72 8.97
C GLU A 310 -1.16 10.32 9.62
N GLU A 311 -2.11 9.48 9.15
CA GLU A 311 -2.36 8.14 9.68
C GLU A 311 -1.29 7.11 9.30
#